data_4dc8817d446c47edcb082aec58df220d
#
_entry.id   4dc8817d446c47edcb082aec58df220d
#
_cell.length_a   1.000
_cell.length_b   1.000
_cell.length_c   1.000
_cell.angle_alpha   90.00
_cell.angle_beta   90.00
_cell.angle_gamma   90.00
#
_symmetry.space_group_name_H-M   'P 1'
#
loop_
_entity.id
_entity.type
_entity.pdbx_description
1 polymer ?
#
loop_
_entity_poly.entity_id
_entity_poly.type
_entity_poly.pdbx_seq_one_letter_code
_entity_poly.pdbx_strand_id
1 'polypeptide(L)'
;KRYGFTKFIIVVPSIAIKEGVYKSFQITEEHFKLRYDNDIYNYFVYDSSKLTQVQTFATSSNIEIMIINIDAFRKSFDDPEKETKANIIHRASDKLSGNKPIDLIASTNPIVIIDEPQSVDNTKKAKEAIKSLNPMCTLRYSATHRELYNLMYRLTPVDAYQENLVKHIEVSSLQSDETTAKPYVKLISISDKNGYTAKLEINTLNKDGSISKGTVTTKINEDLWEKSGGVDYYKDMNYISDDIGTFEDVDYVYFANGITVNKGESIGEINQDAIKRAQIRETIELHLKKEETYLKQGIKVLSLFFIDQVDKYRVYDNNQAQKGVYATWFEEEFTKLING
;
A
#
# COMPACT_ATOMS: atom_id res chain seq x y z
N LYS A 1 -34.68 7.81 1.10
CA LYS A 1 -36.03 8.20 1.50
C LYS A 1 -37.06 7.89 0.41
N ARG A 2 -36.82 8.31 -0.84
CA ARG A 2 -37.76 8.10 -1.97
C ARG A 2 -38.18 6.63 -2.16
N TYR A 3 -37.28 5.71 -1.90
CA TYR A 3 -37.47 4.24 -2.05
C TYR A 3 -37.57 3.51 -0.72
N GLY A 4 -37.68 4.20 0.41
CA GLY A 4 -37.84 3.63 1.73
C GLY A 4 -36.54 3.14 2.39
N PHE A 5 -35.36 3.32 1.76
CA PHE A 5 -34.10 2.92 2.35
C PHE A 5 -33.61 3.97 3.35
N THR A 6 -33.37 3.55 4.58
CA THR A 6 -32.99 4.43 5.68
C THR A 6 -31.72 4.01 6.41
N LYS A 7 -31.17 2.80 6.15
CA LYS A 7 -30.01 2.28 6.86
C LYS A 7 -28.84 2.06 5.91
N PHE A 8 -27.74 2.76 6.20
CA PHE A 8 -26.53 2.73 5.39
C PHE A 8 -25.32 2.47 6.26
N ILE A 9 -24.40 1.63 5.77
CA ILE A 9 -23.13 1.35 6.45
C ILE A 9 -21.98 1.60 5.48
N ILE A 10 -21.05 2.47 5.86
CA ILE A 10 -19.83 2.71 5.11
C ILE A 10 -18.70 1.95 5.77
N VAL A 11 -18.17 0.94 5.08
CA VAL A 11 -17.07 0.12 5.54
C VAL A 11 -15.76 0.65 4.95
N VAL A 12 -14.82 0.97 5.82
CA VAL A 12 -13.54 1.58 5.44
C VAL A 12 -12.35 0.74 5.89
N PRO A 13 -11.20 0.77 5.17
CA PRO A 13 -10.03 -0.04 5.49
C PRO A 13 -9.17 0.51 6.62
N SER A 14 -9.21 1.83 6.88
CA SER A 14 -8.28 2.46 7.81
C SER A 14 -8.91 3.56 8.66
N ILE A 15 -8.25 3.92 9.75
CA ILE A 15 -8.67 5.02 10.64
C ILE A 15 -8.62 6.36 9.89
N ALA A 16 -7.60 6.59 9.07
CA ALA A 16 -7.48 7.84 8.33
C ALA A 16 -8.63 8.06 7.35
N ILE A 17 -9.02 7.01 6.61
CA ILE A 17 -10.17 7.07 5.69
C ILE A 17 -11.47 7.25 6.49
N LYS A 18 -11.62 6.59 7.63
CA LYS A 18 -12.76 6.75 8.53
C LYS A 18 -12.96 8.22 8.95
N GLU A 19 -11.91 8.87 9.41
CA GLU A 19 -11.95 10.28 9.80
C GLU A 19 -12.23 11.19 8.59
N GLY A 20 -11.67 10.88 7.43
CA GLY A 20 -11.93 11.60 6.18
C GLY A 20 -13.39 11.53 5.76
N VAL A 21 -14.00 10.34 5.80
CA VAL A 21 -15.44 10.15 5.50
C VAL A 21 -16.31 10.92 6.49
N TYR A 22 -16.02 10.80 7.79
CA TYR A 22 -16.76 11.54 8.81
C TYR A 22 -16.67 13.05 8.62
N LYS A 23 -15.48 13.57 8.32
CA LYS A 23 -15.27 14.99 8.03
C LYS A 23 -16.00 15.45 6.77
N SER A 24 -16.07 14.61 5.75
CA SER A 24 -16.83 14.89 4.53
C SER A 24 -18.32 15.10 4.83
N PHE A 25 -18.91 14.26 5.67
CA PHE A 25 -20.30 14.48 6.11
C PHE A 25 -20.48 15.80 6.84
N GLN A 26 -19.56 16.16 7.74
CA GLN A 26 -19.61 17.45 8.45
C GLN A 26 -19.56 18.65 7.49
N ILE A 27 -18.64 18.61 6.51
CA ILE A 27 -18.45 19.73 5.57
C ILE A 27 -19.64 19.87 4.61
N THR A 28 -20.24 18.75 4.20
CA THR A 28 -21.30 18.74 3.18
C THR A 28 -22.71 18.77 3.76
N GLU A 29 -22.88 18.78 5.08
CA GLU A 29 -24.18 18.66 5.74
C GLU A 29 -25.16 19.77 5.32
N GLU A 30 -24.74 21.03 5.36
CA GLU A 30 -25.56 22.15 4.95
C GLU A 30 -25.91 22.11 3.46
N HIS A 31 -24.94 21.71 2.62
CA HIS A 31 -25.16 21.57 1.19
C HIS A 31 -26.26 20.55 0.89
N PHE A 32 -26.23 19.38 1.55
CA PHE A 32 -27.24 18.35 1.34
C PHE A 32 -28.60 18.75 1.94
N LYS A 33 -28.63 19.42 3.08
CA LYS A 33 -29.88 19.95 3.63
C LYS A 33 -30.57 20.89 2.66
N LEU A 34 -29.83 21.81 2.07
CA LEU A 34 -30.37 22.74 1.06
C LEU A 34 -30.88 22.07 -0.22
N ARG A 35 -30.23 20.95 -0.63
CA ARG A 35 -30.54 20.23 -1.86
C ARG A 35 -31.74 19.27 -1.73
N TYR A 36 -32.00 18.79 -0.52
CA TYR A 36 -32.93 17.70 -0.25
C TYR A 36 -34.00 18.08 0.78
N ASP A 37 -34.57 19.31 0.64
CA ASP A 37 -35.71 19.82 1.42
C ASP A 37 -35.54 19.66 2.95
N ASN A 38 -34.32 19.83 3.46
CA ASN A 38 -33.95 19.63 4.85
C ASN A 38 -34.23 18.21 5.40
N ASP A 39 -34.17 17.20 4.54
CA ASP A 39 -34.29 15.83 4.99
C ASP A 39 -33.25 15.51 6.08
N ILE A 40 -33.75 14.98 7.19
CA ILE A 40 -32.93 14.63 8.34
C ILE A 40 -32.18 13.33 8.06
N TYR A 41 -30.88 13.39 8.12
CA TYR A 41 -30.02 12.22 8.17
C TYR A 41 -29.02 12.34 9.33
N ASN A 42 -28.77 11.21 10.00
CA ASN A 42 -27.81 11.13 11.07
C ASN A 42 -26.61 10.28 10.61
N TYR A 43 -25.44 10.61 11.10
CA TYR A 43 -24.23 9.84 10.82
C TYR A 43 -23.36 9.74 12.06
N PHE A 44 -22.74 8.61 12.25
CA PHE A 44 -21.85 8.37 13.38
C PHE A 44 -20.76 7.35 13.03
N VAL A 45 -19.66 7.42 13.77
CA VAL A 45 -18.59 6.43 13.71
C VAL A 45 -18.88 5.35 14.74
N TYR A 46 -18.89 4.08 14.32
CA TYR A 46 -19.04 2.95 15.24
C TYR A 46 -17.96 2.99 16.33
N ASP A 47 -18.43 2.96 17.57
CA ASP A 47 -17.61 2.90 18.77
C ASP A 47 -18.18 1.86 19.71
N SER A 48 -17.38 0.83 20.03
CA SER A 48 -17.78 -0.27 20.94
C SER A 48 -18.13 0.20 22.35
N SER A 49 -17.74 1.39 22.75
CA SER A 49 -18.12 1.99 24.05
C SER A 49 -19.51 2.66 24.02
N LYS A 50 -20.04 2.98 22.83
CA LYS A 50 -21.27 3.75 22.60
C LYS A 50 -22.37 2.92 21.93
N LEU A 51 -22.67 1.75 22.47
CA LEU A 51 -23.63 0.79 21.88
C LEU A 51 -25.06 1.34 21.73
N THR A 52 -25.44 2.37 22.49
CA THR A 52 -26.73 3.05 22.33
C THR A 52 -26.91 3.67 20.94
N GLN A 53 -25.82 4.07 20.27
CA GLN A 53 -25.87 4.56 18.89
C GLN A 53 -26.29 3.45 17.91
N VAL A 54 -25.88 2.19 18.17
CA VAL A 54 -26.29 1.02 17.38
C VAL A 54 -27.78 0.75 17.57
N GLN A 55 -28.29 0.91 18.79
CA GLN A 55 -29.72 0.77 19.06
C GLN A 55 -30.53 1.85 18.32
N THR A 56 -30.08 3.11 18.38
CA THR A 56 -30.70 4.21 17.63
C THR A 56 -30.66 3.94 16.13
N PHE A 57 -29.53 3.48 15.60
CA PHE A 57 -29.40 3.07 14.21
C PHE A 57 -30.46 2.04 13.81
N ALA A 58 -30.67 1.03 14.64
CA ALA A 58 -31.63 -0.04 14.34
C ALA A 58 -33.11 0.39 14.46
N THR A 59 -33.44 1.30 15.38
CA THR A 59 -34.83 1.63 15.71
C THR A 59 -35.35 2.92 15.09
N SER A 60 -34.46 3.86 14.71
CA SER A 60 -34.86 5.14 14.11
C SER A 60 -35.53 4.95 12.76
N SER A 61 -36.55 5.77 12.46
CA SER A 61 -37.16 5.86 11.13
C SER A 61 -36.44 6.82 10.17
N ASN A 62 -35.46 7.59 10.68
CA ASN A 62 -34.68 8.51 9.88
C ASN A 62 -33.59 7.77 9.09
N ILE A 63 -32.98 8.51 8.14
CA ILE A 63 -31.77 8.03 7.48
C ILE A 63 -30.64 8.00 8.50
N GLU A 64 -30.09 6.82 8.72
CA GLU A 64 -28.98 6.56 9.64
C GLU A 64 -27.79 6.00 8.85
N ILE A 65 -26.62 6.63 9.00
CA ILE A 65 -25.39 6.26 8.33
C ILE A 65 -24.34 5.90 9.37
N MET A 66 -23.92 4.64 9.38
CA MET A 66 -22.86 4.16 10.27
C MET A 66 -21.55 4.03 9.50
N ILE A 67 -20.49 4.64 10.00
CA ILE A 67 -19.13 4.50 9.46
C ILE A 67 -18.37 3.52 10.33
N ILE A 68 -17.88 2.42 9.77
CA ILE A 68 -17.22 1.37 10.52
C ILE A 68 -15.93 0.89 9.83
N ASN A 69 -14.88 0.66 10.62
CA ASN A 69 -13.68 0.01 10.12
C ASN A 69 -13.90 -1.50 10.04
N ILE A 70 -13.44 -2.14 8.97
CA ILE A 70 -13.54 -3.59 8.78
C ILE A 70 -12.95 -4.38 9.97
N ASP A 71 -11.90 -3.88 10.60
CA ASP A 71 -11.26 -4.52 11.75
C ASP A 71 -12.15 -4.56 13.01
N ALA A 72 -13.16 -3.70 13.09
CA ALA A 72 -14.08 -3.68 14.22
C ALA A 72 -14.98 -4.93 14.30
N PHE A 73 -15.17 -5.65 13.21
CA PHE A 73 -16.04 -6.83 13.17
C PHE A 73 -15.43 -8.06 12.45
N ARG A 74 -14.28 -7.92 11.78
CA ARG A 74 -13.60 -9.02 11.10
C ARG A 74 -12.78 -9.91 12.03
N LYS A 75 -12.11 -9.31 13.04
CA LYS A 75 -11.10 -10.01 13.88
C LYS A 75 -11.67 -11.03 14.86
N SER A 76 -12.94 -10.94 15.19
CA SER A 76 -13.58 -11.70 16.28
C SER A 76 -14.51 -12.81 15.82
N PHE A 77 -14.47 -13.14 14.54
CA PHE A 77 -15.36 -14.16 13.99
C PHE A 77 -15.05 -15.58 14.51
N ASP A 78 -13.80 -15.83 14.94
CA ASP A 78 -13.33 -17.17 15.33
C ASP A 78 -13.39 -17.46 16.84
N ASP A 79 -13.49 -16.44 17.68
CA ASP A 79 -13.50 -16.63 19.14
C ASP A 79 -14.25 -15.50 19.86
N PRO A 80 -15.58 -15.64 20.02
CA PRO A 80 -16.42 -14.63 20.67
C PRO A 80 -16.08 -14.41 22.15
N GLU A 81 -15.39 -15.34 22.80
CA GLU A 81 -15.11 -15.30 24.23
C GLU A 81 -13.85 -14.52 24.58
N LYS A 82 -12.96 -14.25 23.63
CA LYS A 82 -11.80 -13.40 23.89
C LYS A 82 -12.21 -11.96 24.17
N GLU A 83 -11.86 -11.48 25.37
CA GLU A 83 -12.16 -10.13 25.85
C GLU A 83 -11.32 -9.04 25.15
N THR A 84 -11.51 -8.82 23.87
CA THR A 84 -10.90 -7.71 23.14
C THR A 84 -11.99 -6.72 22.69
N LYS A 85 -11.65 -5.44 22.58
CA LYS A 85 -12.57 -4.41 22.05
C LYS A 85 -13.14 -4.78 20.66
N ALA A 86 -12.42 -5.59 19.89
CA ALA A 86 -12.85 -6.07 18.59
C ALA A 86 -14.01 -7.08 18.63
N ASN A 87 -14.27 -7.72 19.80
CA ASN A 87 -15.30 -8.75 19.94
C ASN A 87 -16.63 -8.18 20.44
N ILE A 88 -16.68 -6.93 20.87
CA ILE A 88 -17.89 -6.34 21.49
C ILE A 88 -19.06 -6.37 20.53
N ILE A 89 -18.85 -6.18 19.24
CA ILE A 89 -19.92 -6.20 18.23
C ILE A 89 -20.62 -7.58 18.14
N HIS A 90 -19.92 -8.66 18.47
CA HIS A 90 -20.43 -10.04 18.41
C HIS A 90 -20.89 -10.58 19.78
N ARG A 91 -20.84 -9.76 20.85
CA ARG A 91 -21.24 -10.14 22.20
C ARG A 91 -22.57 -9.58 22.58
N ALA A 92 -23.34 -10.36 23.30
CA ALA A 92 -24.56 -9.91 23.97
C ALA A 92 -24.19 -8.80 24.99
N SER A 93 -25.02 -7.78 25.07
CA SER A 93 -24.80 -6.63 25.96
C SER A 93 -26.06 -6.26 26.70
N ASP A 94 -25.96 -6.08 28.02
CA ASP A 94 -27.07 -5.60 28.85
C ASP A 94 -27.58 -4.23 28.39
N LYS A 95 -26.72 -3.40 27.87
CA LYS A 95 -27.05 -2.08 27.28
C LYS A 95 -27.97 -2.19 26.06
N LEU A 96 -28.03 -3.36 25.44
CA LEU A 96 -28.89 -3.68 24.29
C LEU A 96 -29.94 -4.74 24.62
N SER A 97 -30.34 -4.83 25.91
CA SER A 97 -31.31 -5.81 26.39
C SER A 97 -30.94 -7.25 26.04
N GLY A 98 -29.64 -7.59 26.17
CA GLY A 98 -29.11 -8.92 25.88
C GLY A 98 -28.87 -9.22 24.40
N ASN A 99 -29.16 -8.29 23.49
CA ASN A 99 -28.87 -8.47 22.07
C ASN A 99 -27.41 -8.23 21.74
N LYS A 100 -26.92 -8.88 20.68
CA LYS A 100 -25.61 -8.58 20.08
C LYS A 100 -25.74 -7.36 19.17
N PRO A 101 -24.80 -6.41 19.19
CA PRO A 101 -24.80 -5.27 18.27
C PRO A 101 -24.93 -5.68 16.79
N ILE A 102 -24.23 -6.74 16.39
CA ILE A 102 -24.25 -7.22 15.00
C ILE A 102 -25.65 -7.71 14.58
N ASP A 103 -26.39 -8.36 15.47
CA ASP A 103 -27.72 -8.87 15.17
C ASP A 103 -28.72 -7.72 14.99
N LEU A 104 -28.62 -6.67 15.80
CA LEU A 104 -29.41 -5.45 15.64
C LEU A 104 -29.11 -4.75 14.32
N ILE A 105 -27.86 -4.66 13.94
CA ILE A 105 -27.45 -4.10 12.66
C ILE A 105 -28.01 -4.95 11.51
N ALA A 106 -27.81 -6.26 11.56
CA ALA A 106 -28.24 -7.20 10.53
C ALA A 106 -29.77 -7.22 10.33
N SER A 107 -30.55 -7.01 11.41
CA SER A 107 -32.02 -6.96 11.34
C SER A 107 -32.54 -5.79 10.50
N THR A 108 -31.75 -4.76 10.28
CA THR A 108 -32.11 -3.59 9.48
C THR A 108 -31.97 -3.77 7.98
N ASN A 109 -31.34 -4.86 7.51
CA ASN A 109 -31.01 -5.11 6.10
C ASN A 109 -30.36 -3.89 5.42
N PRO A 110 -29.21 -3.38 5.92
CA PRO A 110 -28.66 -2.11 5.48
C PRO A 110 -28.14 -2.17 4.05
N ILE A 111 -28.04 -1.01 3.39
CA ILE A 111 -27.21 -0.85 2.21
C ILE A 111 -25.76 -0.66 2.69
N VAL A 112 -24.86 -1.56 2.29
CA VAL A 112 -23.45 -1.47 2.63
C VAL A 112 -22.68 -0.83 1.49
N ILE A 113 -21.87 0.17 1.81
CA ILE A 113 -21.00 0.89 0.88
C ILE A 113 -19.56 0.57 1.29
N ILE A 114 -18.77 0.09 0.35
CA ILE A 114 -17.36 -0.25 0.57
C ILE A 114 -16.51 0.65 -0.31
N ASP A 115 -15.67 1.44 0.34
CA ASP A 115 -14.64 2.22 -0.31
C ASP A 115 -13.33 1.41 -0.34
N GLU A 116 -12.67 1.36 -1.50
CA GLU A 116 -11.46 0.58 -1.76
C GLU A 116 -11.60 -0.92 -1.36
N PRO A 117 -12.52 -1.67 -1.99
CA PRO A 117 -12.85 -3.05 -1.61
C PRO A 117 -11.64 -4.00 -1.67
N GLN A 118 -10.63 -3.74 -2.51
CA GLN A 118 -9.38 -4.51 -2.55
C GLN A 118 -8.62 -4.47 -1.22
N SER A 119 -8.85 -3.46 -0.38
CA SER A 119 -8.27 -3.33 0.95
C SER A 119 -9.20 -3.81 2.06
N VAL A 120 -10.49 -3.96 1.78
CA VAL A 120 -11.54 -4.29 2.76
C VAL A 120 -11.96 -5.75 2.65
N ASP A 121 -12.35 -6.23 1.46
CA ASP A 121 -12.97 -7.54 1.27
C ASP A 121 -12.14 -8.53 0.43
N ASN A 122 -10.82 -8.41 0.48
CA ASN A 122 -9.88 -9.25 -0.27
C ASN A 122 -9.70 -10.66 0.29
N THR A 123 -10.19 -10.96 1.49
CA THR A 123 -10.07 -12.27 2.14
C THR A 123 -11.44 -12.92 2.37
N LYS A 124 -11.46 -14.27 2.43
CA LYS A 124 -12.67 -15.04 2.74
C LYS A 124 -13.32 -14.58 4.05
N LYS A 125 -12.53 -14.38 5.11
CA LYS A 125 -13.00 -13.88 6.41
C LYS A 125 -13.62 -12.49 6.33
N ALA A 126 -13.04 -11.59 5.54
CA ALA A 126 -13.59 -10.25 5.37
C ALA A 126 -14.94 -10.30 4.62
N LYS A 127 -15.05 -11.14 3.58
CA LYS A 127 -16.31 -11.35 2.85
C LYS A 127 -17.39 -11.94 3.75
N GLU A 128 -17.05 -12.88 4.62
CA GLU A 128 -17.97 -13.47 5.62
C GLU A 128 -18.41 -12.43 6.67
N ALA A 129 -17.48 -11.61 7.16
CA ALA A 129 -17.78 -10.52 8.07
C ALA A 129 -18.75 -9.49 7.44
N ILE A 130 -18.56 -9.11 6.18
CA ILE A 130 -19.50 -8.23 5.48
C ILE A 130 -20.88 -8.90 5.33
N LYS A 131 -20.93 -10.20 5.03
CA LYS A 131 -22.18 -10.96 4.96
C LYS A 131 -22.91 -11.00 6.30
N SER A 132 -22.20 -10.98 7.44
CA SER A 132 -22.83 -10.97 8.77
C SER A 132 -23.62 -9.69 9.06
N LEU A 133 -23.39 -8.62 8.34
CA LEU A 133 -24.21 -7.41 8.36
C LEU A 133 -25.57 -7.59 7.69
N ASN A 134 -25.80 -8.73 7.03
CA ASN A 134 -27.00 -9.07 6.27
C ASN A 134 -27.43 -7.95 5.29
N PRO A 135 -26.52 -7.47 4.42
CA PRO A 135 -26.81 -6.34 3.56
C PRO A 135 -27.90 -6.67 2.52
N MET A 136 -28.84 -5.76 2.29
CA MET A 136 -29.75 -5.82 1.17
C MET A 136 -29.00 -5.79 -0.16
N CYS A 137 -28.01 -4.92 -0.26
CA CYS A 137 -27.03 -4.87 -1.35
C CYS A 137 -25.72 -4.26 -0.85
N THR A 138 -24.64 -4.54 -1.61
CA THR A 138 -23.32 -3.97 -1.32
C THR A 138 -22.84 -3.20 -2.54
N LEU A 139 -22.60 -1.90 -2.37
CA LEU A 139 -22.06 -1.01 -3.39
C LEU A 139 -20.54 -0.91 -3.17
N ARG A 140 -19.74 -1.24 -4.19
CA ARG A 140 -18.28 -1.23 -4.15
C ARG A 140 -17.75 -0.13 -5.05
N TYR A 141 -16.97 0.79 -4.49
CA TYR A 141 -16.32 1.87 -5.20
C TYR A 141 -14.81 1.69 -5.19
N SER A 142 -14.17 1.61 -6.35
CA SER A 142 -12.73 1.50 -6.49
C SER A 142 -12.26 1.91 -7.88
N ALA A 143 -11.08 2.49 -7.92
CA ALA A 143 -10.36 2.71 -9.18
C ALA A 143 -9.68 1.42 -9.70
N THR A 144 -9.46 0.42 -8.84
CA THR A 144 -8.65 -0.78 -9.11
C THR A 144 -9.35 -2.06 -8.65
N HIS A 145 -10.52 -2.37 -9.21
CA HIS A 145 -11.23 -3.61 -8.89
C HIS A 145 -10.43 -4.85 -9.32
N ARG A 146 -10.29 -5.81 -8.41
CA ARG A 146 -9.72 -7.14 -8.70
C ARG A 146 -10.77 -8.13 -9.20
N GLU A 147 -11.94 -8.10 -8.59
CA GLU A 147 -13.09 -8.95 -8.94
C GLU A 147 -14.26 -8.05 -9.33
N LEU A 148 -14.86 -8.32 -10.47
CA LEU A 148 -16.03 -7.58 -10.95
C LEU A 148 -17.30 -8.34 -10.55
N TYR A 149 -18.08 -7.74 -9.65
CA TYR A 149 -19.41 -8.23 -9.26
C TYR A 149 -20.47 -7.31 -9.85
N ASN A 150 -21.26 -7.78 -10.81
CA ASN A 150 -22.36 -6.99 -11.38
C ASN A 150 -21.91 -5.55 -11.70
N LEU A 151 -20.88 -5.39 -12.53
CA LEU A 151 -20.32 -4.09 -12.87
C LEU A 151 -21.39 -3.16 -13.42
N MET A 152 -21.75 -2.13 -12.65
CA MET A 152 -22.80 -1.18 -13.02
C MET A 152 -22.26 0.02 -13.80
N TYR A 153 -21.04 0.45 -13.47
CA TYR A 153 -20.39 1.59 -14.10
C TYR A 153 -18.87 1.41 -14.11
N ARG A 154 -18.23 1.77 -15.19
CA ARG A 154 -16.77 1.75 -15.35
C ARG A 154 -16.30 3.09 -15.88
N LEU A 155 -15.31 3.66 -15.20
CA LEU A 155 -14.54 4.80 -15.68
C LEU A 155 -13.07 4.55 -15.36
N THR A 156 -12.35 3.97 -16.31
CA THR A 156 -10.90 3.74 -16.16
C THR A 156 -10.12 5.03 -16.42
N PRO A 157 -8.84 5.11 -16.04
CA PRO A 157 -7.97 6.24 -16.41
C PRO A 157 -7.92 6.47 -17.93
N VAL A 158 -8.01 5.40 -18.73
CA VAL A 158 -8.04 5.47 -20.20
C VAL A 158 -9.37 6.08 -20.67
N ASP A 159 -10.50 5.59 -20.15
CA ASP A 159 -11.82 6.12 -20.47
C ASP A 159 -11.89 7.62 -20.12
N ALA A 160 -11.43 7.99 -18.91
CA ALA A 160 -11.39 9.37 -18.43
C ALA A 160 -10.52 10.28 -19.32
N TYR A 161 -9.40 9.76 -19.81
CA TYR A 161 -8.52 10.49 -20.73
C TYR A 161 -9.20 10.70 -22.10
N GLN A 162 -9.80 9.65 -22.66
CA GLN A 162 -10.51 9.71 -23.94
C GLN A 162 -11.71 10.68 -23.92
N GLU A 163 -12.37 10.76 -22.76
CA GLU A 163 -13.48 11.70 -22.53
C GLU A 163 -13.04 13.12 -22.11
N ASN A 164 -11.74 13.40 -22.09
CA ASN A 164 -11.15 14.68 -21.64
C ASN A 164 -11.54 15.09 -20.21
N LEU A 165 -11.78 14.12 -19.33
CA LEU A 165 -12.12 14.36 -17.92
C LEU A 165 -10.88 14.53 -17.04
N VAL A 166 -9.72 14.08 -17.50
CA VAL A 166 -8.44 14.19 -16.81
C VAL A 166 -7.36 14.77 -17.71
N LYS A 167 -6.32 15.33 -17.11
CA LYS A 167 -5.14 15.83 -17.81
C LYS A 167 -4.34 14.68 -18.40
N HIS A 168 -3.57 14.96 -19.43
CA HIS A 168 -2.59 14.03 -19.99
C HIS A 168 -1.58 13.59 -18.91
N ILE A 169 -1.32 12.29 -18.81
CA ILE A 169 -0.30 11.73 -17.93
C ILE A 169 0.95 11.48 -18.78
N GLU A 170 2.02 12.19 -18.45
CA GLU A 170 3.34 11.99 -19.00
C GLU A 170 4.19 11.27 -17.97
N VAL A 171 4.80 10.17 -18.36
CA VAL A 171 5.66 9.36 -17.49
C VAL A 171 7.10 9.50 -17.95
N SER A 172 7.93 10.15 -17.14
CA SER A 172 9.39 10.13 -17.29
C SER A 172 9.94 8.92 -16.54
N SER A 173 10.74 8.11 -17.21
CA SER A 173 11.49 7.02 -16.59
C SER A 173 12.97 7.31 -16.63
N LEU A 174 13.66 7.09 -15.51
CA LEU A 174 15.11 7.09 -15.50
C LEU A 174 15.57 5.72 -16.01
N GLN A 175 16.25 5.72 -17.13
CA GLN A 175 17.05 4.57 -17.56
C GLN A 175 18.49 4.80 -17.09
N SER A 176 19.04 3.85 -16.35
CA SER A 176 20.48 3.87 -16.10
C SER A 176 21.17 3.52 -17.42
N ASP A 177 22.11 4.33 -17.88
CA ASP A 177 22.96 4.03 -19.02
C ASP A 177 23.90 2.84 -18.75
N GLU A 178 23.91 2.30 -17.55
CA GLU A 178 24.52 1.02 -17.24
C GLU A 178 23.64 -0.10 -17.82
N THR A 179 23.74 -0.29 -19.13
CA THR A 179 23.24 -1.44 -19.91
C THR A 179 23.83 -2.79 -19.44
N THR A 180 24.59 -2.80 -18.38
CA THR A 180 25.10 -3.95 -17.64
C THR A 180 24.72 -3.81 -16.16
N ALA A 181 23.43 -3.90 -15.85
CA ALA A 181 23.01 -4.19 -14.47
C ALA A 181 23.64 -5.54 -14.10
N LYS A 182 24.80 -5.51 -13.43
CA LYS A 182 25.44 -6.73 -12.93
C LYS A 182 24.43 -7.41 -11.99
N PRO A 183 24.20 -8.70 -12.14
CA PRO A 183 23.32 -9.44 -11.25
C PRO A 183 23.75 -9.26 -9.78
N TYR A 184 22.78 -9.08 -8.90
CA TYR A 184 23.09 -8.93 -7.47
C TYR A 184 23.58 -10.25 -6.89
N VAL A 185 24.79 -10.25 -6.34
CA VAL A 185 25.38 -11.36 -5.61
C VAL A 185 26.13 -10.83 -4.39
N LYS A 186 25.81 -11.35 -3.21
CA LYS A 186 26.52 -11.07 -1.95
C LYS A 186 26.93 -12.36 -1.28
N LEU A 187 28.20 -12.49 -0.91
CA LEU A 187 28.70 -13.61 -0.14
C LEU A 187 28.41 -13.41 1.36
N ILE A 188 27.60 -14.30 1.95
CA ILE A 188 27.28 -14.29 3.38
C ILE A 188 28.29 -15.10 4.18
N SER A 189 28.55 -16.34 3.77
CA SER A 189 29.47 -17.25 4.47
C SER A 189 29.89 -18.39 3.57
N ILE A 190 31.03 -19.01 3.92
CA ILE A 190 31.50 -20.27 3.36
C ILE A 190 31.48 -21.38 4.43
N SER A 191 31.31 -22.60 4.01
CA SER A 191 31.47 -23.82 4.85
C SER A 191 32.26 -24.86 4.09
N ASP A 192 33.17 -25.52 4.80
CA ASP A 192 34.09 -26.56 4.30
C ASP A 192 33.73 -27.97 4.80
N LYS A 193 32.66 -28.12 5.60
CA LYS A 193 32.35 -29.37 6.33
C LYS A 193 32.11 -30.61 5.44
N ASN A 194 31.65 -30.43 4.19
CA ASN A 194 31.40 -31.49 3.21
C ASN A 194 31.79 -31.04 1.78
N GLY A 195 33.00 -30.47 1.66
CA GLY A 195 33.42 -29.72 0.48
C GLY A 195 32.97 -28.25 0.56
N TYR A 196 33.70 -27.38 -0.13
CA TYR A 196 33.40 -25.95 -0.09
C TYR A 196 32.01 -25.65 -0.61
N THR A 197 31.24 -24.93 0.19
CA THR A 197 29.91 -24.41 -0.17
C THR A 197 29.83 -22.94 0.22
N ALA A 198 29.24 -22.12 -0.64
CA ALA A 198 29.00 -20.71 -0.37
C ALA A 198 27.52 -20.44 -0.15
N LYS A 199 27.20 -19.70 0.91
CA LYS A 199 25.88 -19.14 1.14
C LYS A 199 25.85 -17.73 0.57
N LEU A 200 25.02 -17.53 -0.44
CA LEU A 200 24.88 -16.28 -1.19
C LEU A 200 23.49 -15.68 -0.99
N GLU A 201 23.41 -14.36 -0.95
CA GLU A 201 22.18 -13.62 -1.18
C GLU A 201 22.17 -13.17 -2.64
N ILE A 202 21.14 -13.57 -3.37
CA ILE A 202 20.95 -13.28 -4.79
C ILE A 202 19.50 -12.86 -5.07
N ASN A 203 19.23 -12.36 -6.25
CA ASN A 203 17.86 -12.18 -6.73
C ASN A 203 17.25 -13.54 -7.09
N THR A 204 16.06 -13.84 -6.56
CA THR A 204 15.31 -15.08 -6.80
C THR A 204 13.94 -14.80 -7.38
N LEU A 205 13.47 -15.67 -8.27
CA LEU A 205 12.15 -15.59 -8.88
C LEU A 205 11.11 -16.21 -7.96
N ASN A 206 10.12 -15.45 -7.56
CA ASN A 206 9.00 -15.90 -6.76
C ASN A 206 7.93 -16.60 -7.62
N LYS A 207 7.02 -17.36 -7.00
CA LYS A 207 5.93 -18.06 -7.69
C LYS A 207 4.94 -17.14 -8.41
N ASP A 208 4.86 -15.89 -8.03
CA ASP A 208 4.03 -14.85 -8.67
C ASP A 208 4.73 -14.13 -9.82
N GLY A 209 5.96 -14.54 -10.17
CA GLY A 209 6.78 -13.92 -11.21
C GLY A 209 7.57 -12.69 -10.75
N SER A 210 7.43 -12.26 -9.51
CA SER A 210 8.24 -11.15 -8.96
C SER A 210 9.65 -11.60 -8.60
N ILE A 211 10.60 -10.66 -8.64
CA ILE A 211 11.99 -10.90 -8.24
C ILE A 211 12.21 -10.27 -6.87
N SER A 212 12.79 -11.04 -5.94
CA SER A 212 13.17 -10.55 -4.60
C SER A 212 14.52 -11.11 -4.18
N LYS A 213 15.18 -10.48 -3.19
CA LYS A 213 16.41 -11.00 -2.61
C LYS A 213 16.11 -12.28 -1.81
N GLY A 214 16.82 -13.34 -2.11
CA GLY A 214 16.72 -14.64 -1.45
C GLY A 214 18.09 -15.22 -1.13
N THR A 215 18.16 -16.12 -0.16
CA THR A 215 19.42 -16.79 0.23
C THR A 215 19.47 -18.17 -0.39
N VAL A 216 20.56 -18.46 -1.10
CA VAL A 216 20.83 -19.77 -1.72
C VAL A 216 22.17 -20.31 -1.27
N THR A 217 22.35 -21.63 -1.38
CA THR A 217 23.65 -22.28 -1.17
C THR A 217 24.12 -22.84 -2.50
N THR A 218 25.36 -22.54 -2.88
CA THR A 218 25.99 -23.01 -4.09
C THR A 218 27.25 -23.82 -3.80
N LYS A 219 27.58 -24.74 -4.70
CA LYS A 219 28.82 -25.50 -4.75
C LYS A 219 29.58 -25.15 -6.02
N ILE A 220 30.83 -25.58 -6.09
CA ILE A 220 31.64 -25.48 -7.34
C ILE A 220 30.89 -26.18 -8.49
N ASN A 221 30.91 -25.57 -9.66
CA ASN A 221 30.19 -25.93 -10.89
C ASN A 221 28.66 -25.84 -10.82
N GLU A 222 28.08 -25.14 -9.84
CA GLU A 222 26.64 -24.87 -9.82
C GLU A 222 26.34 -23.46 -10.39
N ASP A 223 25.25 -23.40 -11.17
CA ASP A 223 24.79 -22.18 -11.84
C ASP A 223 23.81 -21.39 -10.96
N LEU A 224 24.08 -20.09 -10.79
CA LEU A 224 23.15 -19.20 -10.07
C LEU A 224 21.82 -19.01 -10.80
N TRP A 225 21.74 -19.24 -12.11
CA TRP A 225 20.49 -19.24 -12.83
C TRP A 225 19.52 -20.30 -12.29
N GLU A 226 19.98 -21.54 -12.11
CA GLU A 226 19.16 -22.60 -11.50
C GLU A 226 18.80 -22.28 -10.04
N LYS A 227 19.78 -21.79 -9.26
CA LYS A 227 19.57 -21.45 -7.84
C LYS A 227 18.63 -20.27 -7.64
N SER A 228 18.54 -19.37 -8.61
CA SER A 228 17.63 -18.21 -8.58
C SER A 228 16.18 -18.55 -8.96
N GLY A 229 15.93 -19.79 -9.43
CA GLY A 229 14.62 -20.16 -9.99
C GLY A 229 14.40 -19.68 -11.41
N GLY A 230 15.48 -19.38 -12.18
CA GLY A 230 15.41 -19.01 -13.60
C GLY A 230 15.48 -17.51 -13.87
N VAL A 231 16.21 -16.76 -13.07
CA VAL A 231 16.45 -15.33 -13.35
C VAL A 231 17.50 -15.19 -14.46
N ASP A 232 17.07 -14.82 -15.66
CA ASP A 232 17.84 -14.92 -16.92
C ASP A 232 19.20 -14.22 -16.93
N TYR A 233 19.35 -13.07 -16.26
CA TYR A 233 20.63 -12.37 -16.27
C TYR A 233 21.79 -13.11 -15.56
N TYR A 234 21.52 -14.11 -14.70
CA TYR A 234 22.57 -14.99 -14.18
C TYR A 234 23.08 -15.95 -15.27
N LYS A 235 22.21 -16.43 -16.14
CA LYS A 235 22.57 -17.25 -17.29
C LYS A 235 23.34 -16.46 -18.34
N ASP A 236 22.81 -15.31 -18.72
CA ASP A 236 23.38 -14.46 -19.79
C ASP A 236 24.79 -13.97 -19.43
N MET A 237 25.09 -13.82 -18.14
CA MET A 237 26.39 -13.37 -17.64
C MET A 237 27.25 -14.50 -17.07
N ASN A 238 26.87 -15.77 -17.27
CA ASN A 238 27.65 -16.96 -16.91
C ASN A 238 28.08 -16.99 -15.42
N TYR A 239 27.13 -16.88 -14.49
CA TYR A 239 27.37 -16.94 -13.06
C TYR A 239 27.43 -18.40 -12.54
N ILE A 240 28.34 -19.19 -13.12
CA ILE A 240 28.67 -20.53 -12.63
C ILE A 240 29.79 -20.40 -11.60
N SER A 241 29.62 -20.98 -10.41
CA SER A 241 30.64 -20.99 -9.35
C SER A 241 31.82 -21.85 -9.78
N ASP A 242 32.97 -21.23 -10.11
CA ASP A 242 34.17 -21.92 -10.60
C ASP A 242 35.11 -22.28 -9.45
N ASP A 243 35.22 -21.42 -8.44
CA ASP A 243 35.99 -21.67 -7.23
C ASP A 243 35.33 -21.06 -5.99
N ILE A 244 35.45 -21.75 -4.86
CA ILE A 244 34.95 -21.32 -3.54
C ILE A 244 36.03 -21.63 -2.52
N GLY A 245 36.53 -20.64 -1.80
CA GLY A 245 37.64 -20.85 -0.87
C GLY A 245 37.92 -19.67 0.05
N THR A 246 39.02 -19.77 0.77
CA THR A 246 39.56 -18.73 1.63
C THR A 246 40.99 -18.41 1.18
N PHE A 247 41.30 -17.18 0.92
CA PHE A 247 42.64 -16.71 0.58
C PHE A 247 42.99 -15.53 1.50
N GLU A 248 44.16 -15.58 2.15
CA GLU A 248 44.63 -14.57 3.12
C GLU A 248 43.56 -14.22 4.18
N ASP A 249 42.91 -15.25 4.75
CA ASP A 249 41.82 -15.10 5.72
C ASP A 249 40.51 -14.43 5.20
N VAL A 250 40.38 -14.25 3.89
CA VAL A 250 39.18 -13.73 3.26
C VAL A 250 38.46 -14.84 2.50
N ASP A 251 37.22 -15.12 2.90
CA ASP A 251 36.33 -16.04 2.19
C ASP A 251 35.92 -15.43 0.85
N TYR A 252 35.93 -16.20 -0.24
CA TYR A 252 35.55 -15.73 -1.58
C TYR A 252 34.79 -16.78 -2.38
N VAL A 253 34.05 -16.29 -3.38
CA VAL A 253 33.52 -17.08 -4.51
C VAL A 253 33.98 -16.47 -5.80
N TYR A 254 34.56 -17.28 -6.66
CA TYR A 254 34.96 -16.90 -8.01
C TYR A 254 33.99 -17.53 -9.02
N PHE A 255 33.54 -16.74 -9.98
CA PHE A 255 32.61 -17.17 -11.02
C PHE A 255 33.30 -17.30 -12.38
N ALA A 256 32.79 -18.19 -13.23
CA ALA A 256 33.33 -18.46 -14.57
C ALA A 256 33.37 -17.22 -15.48
N ASN A 257 32.62 -16.17 -15.17
CA ASN A 257 32.67 -14.87 -15.84
C ASN A 257 33.83 -13.96 -15.39
N GLY A 258 34.72 -14.44 -14.54
CA GLY A 258 35.87 -13.69 -14.03
C GLY A 258 35.58 -12.80 -12.82
N ILE A 259 34.38 -12.84 -12.27
CA ILE A 259 34.00 -12.03 -11.11
C ILE A 259 34.32 -12.78 -9.81
N THR A 260 34.97 -12.10 -8.87
CA THR A 260 35.17 -12.55 -7.49
C THR A 260 34.27 -11.75 -6.56
N VAL A 261 33.64 -12.43 -5.59
CA VAL A 261 32.87 -11.81 -4.52
C VAL A 261 33.45 -12.25 -3.19
N ASN A 262 33.96 -11.30 -2.41
CA ASN A 262 34.52 -11.56 -1.09
C ASN A 262 33.42 -11.50 -0.02
N LYS A 263 33.65 -12.16 1.11
CA LYS A 263 32.71 -12.17 2.23
C LYS A 263 32.38 -10.77 2.71
N GLY A 264 31.07 -10.48 2.76
CA GLY A 264 30.56 -9.16 3.12
C GLY A 264 30.46 -8.18 1.95
N GLU A 265 31.11 -8.46 0.81
CA GLU A 265 30.95 -7.67 -0.40
C GLU A 265 29.71 -8.07 -1.18
N SER A 266 29.14 -7.11 -1.92
CA SER A 266 28.08 -7.32 -2.88
C SER A 266 28.44 -6.70 -4.23
N ILE A 267 28.01 -7.37 -5.30
CA ILE A 267 28.10 -6.86 -6.67
C ILE A 267 26.69 -6.72 -7.24
N GLY A 268 26.52 -5.86 -8.24
CA GLY A 268 25.22 -5.68 -8.91
C GLY A 268 24.16 -5.00 -8.02
N GLU A 269 24.56 -4.36 -6.96
CA GLU A 269 23.64 -3.54 -6.17
C GLU A 269 23.29 -2.30 -7.00
N ILE A 270 22.04 -2.26 -7.51
CA ILE A 270 21.50 -1.01 -8.04
C ILE A 270 21.53 -0.05 -6.86
N ASN A 271 22.30 1.02 -6.97
CA ASN A 271 22.33 2.05 -5.94
C ASN A 271 20.96 2.74 -5.90
N GLN A 272 20.04 2.17 -5.10
CA GLN A 272 18.67 2.67 -4.94
C GLN A 272 18.66 4.13 -4.51
N ASP A 273 19.67 4.55 -3.74
CA ASP A 273 19.80 5.93 -3.29
C ASP A 273 20.19 6.85 -4.45
N ALA A 274 21.06 6.40 -5.35
CA ALA A 274 21.39 7.17 -6.56
C ALA A 274 20.17 7.32 -7.48
N ILE A 275 19.38 6.27 -7.67
CA ILE A 275 18.14 6.34 -8.44
C ILE A 275 17.15 7.30 -7.80
N LYS A 276 16.91 7.19 -6.49
CA LYS A 276 15.98 8.07 -5.78
C LYS A 276 16.44 9.53 -5.82
N ARG A 277 17.72 9.75 -5.67
CA ARG A 277 18.31 11.10 -5.80
C ARG A 277 18.16 11.66 -7.20
N ALA A 278 18.37 10.85 -8.24
CA ALA A 278 18.15 11.24 -9.63
C ALA A 278 16.66 11.53 -9.91
N GLN A 279 15.73 10.74 -9.36
CA GLN A 279 14.29 11.03 -9.45
C GLN A 279 13.90 12.35 -8.79
N ILE A 280 14.50 12.68 -7.63
CA ILE A 280 14.31 13.97 -6.97
C ILE A 280 14.80 15.10 -7.88
N ARG A 281 16.00 14.99 -8.44
CA ARG A 281 16.58 15.97 -9.36
C ARG A 281 15.70 16.20 -10.58
N GLU A 282 15.28 15.15 -11.27
CA GLU A 282 14.41 15.21 -12.46
C GLU A 282 13.08 15.89 -12.14
N THR A 283 12.49 15.56 -10.98
CA THR A 283 11.23 16.20 -10.54
C THR A 283 11.40 17.69 -10.32
N ILE A 284 12.52 18.14 -9.75
CA ILE A 284 12.82 19.56 -9.55
C ILE A 284 13.00 20.26 -10.90
N GLU A 285 13.77 19.66 -11.80
CA GLU A 285 14.03 20.22 -13.14
C GLU A 285 12.75 20.39 -13.94
N LEU A 286 11.88 19.37 -13.97
CA LEU A 286 10.57 19.43 -14.60
C LEU A 286 9.64 20.46 -13.94
N HIS A 287 9.71 20.61 -12.61
CA HIS A 287 8.96 21.64 -11.90
C HIS A 287 9.37 23.04 -12.35
N LEU A 288 10.67 23.34 -12.35
CA LEU A 288 11.20 24.64 -12.75
C LEU A 288 10.84 24.99 -14.21
N LYS A 289 10.97 24.03 -15.13
CA LYS A 289 10.56 24.21 -16.54
C LYS A 289 9.05 24.51 -16.67
N LYS A 290 8.21 23.81 -15.93
CA LYS A 290 6.77 24.04 -15.94
C LYS A 290 6.41 25.39 -15.28
N GLU A 291 7.07 25.73 -14.19
CA GLU A 291 6.87 27.02 -13.52
C GLU A 291 7.20 28.19 -14.45
N GLU A 292 8.35 28.17 -15.14
CA GLU A 292 8.72 29.18 -16.13
C GLU A 292 7.65 29.33 -17.24
N THR A 293 7.11 28.21 -17.69
CA THR A 293 6.09 28.18 -18.76
C THR A 293 4.77 28.78 -18.31
N TYR A 294 4.29 28.46 -17.11
CA TYR A 294 2.94 28.77 -16.65
C TYR A 294 2.86 30.01 -15.76
N LEU A 295 3.99 30.49 -15.20
CA LEU A 295 4.01 31.69 -14.35
C LEU A 295 3.43 32.91 -15.08
N LYS A 296 3.77 33.07 -16.35
CA LYS A 296 3.27 34.17 -17.19
C LYS A 296 1.76 34.14 -17.40
N GLN A 297 1.13 32.98 -17.16
CA GLN A 297 -0.32 32.78 -17.24
C GLN A 297 -1.02 32.90 -15.87
N GLY A 298 -0.27 33.26 -14.83
CA GLY A 298 -0.79 33.32 -13.46
C GLY A 298 -1.10 31.94 -12.84
N ILE A 299 -0.59 30.85 -13.43
CA ILE A 299 -0.81 29.50 -12.96
C ILE A 299 0.36 29.05 -12.06
N LYS A 300 0.05 28.70 -10.82
CA LYS A 300 1.02 28.14 -9.88
C LYS A 300 1.22 26.65 -10.14
N VAL A 301 2.47 26.23 -10.30
CA VAL A 301 2.85 24.82 -10.40
C VAL A 301 3.11 24.26 -8.99
N LEU A 302 2.66 23.06 -8.73
CA LEU A 302 2.95 22.31 -7.50
C LEU A 302 3.45 20.93 -7.86
N SER A 303 4.47 20.46 -7.15
CA SER A 303 4.97 19.09 -7.25
C SER A 303 4.72 18.32 -5.96
N LEU A 304 4.31 17.07 -6.09
CA LEU A 304 4.04 16.17 -4.97
C LEU A 304 5.01 14.99 -5.02
N PHE A 305 5.72 14.77 -3.93
CA PHE A 305 6.62 13.63 -3.77
C PHE A 305 5.96 12.56 -2.92
N PHE A 306 5.82 11.36 -3.46
CA PHE A 306 5.44 10.17 -2.70
C PHE A 306 6.71 9.50 -2.21
N ILE A 307 6.86 9.36 -0.90
CA ILE A 307 8.04 8.79 -0.26
C ILE A 307 7.68 7.48 0.44
N ASP A 308 8.64 6.56 0.50
CA ASP A 308 8.47 5.23 1.08
C ASP A 308 8.47 5.23 2.61
N GLN A 309 9.22 6.13 3.25
CA GLN A 309 9.36 6.22 4.71
C GLN A 309 9.45 7.68 5.16
N VAL A 310 8.74 8.02 6.23
CA VAL A 310 8.68 9.39 6.76
C VAL A 310 10.03 9.84 7.32
N ASP A 311 10.81 8.94 7.91
CA ASP A 311 12.14 9.22 8.46
C ASP A 311 13.16 9.64 7.39
N LYS A 312 12.96 9.21 6.14
CA LYS A 312 13.76 9.69 4.99
C LYS A 312 13.55 11.18 4.68
N TYR A 313 12.40 11.73 5.07
CA TYR A 313 12.10 13.16 4.95
C TYR A 313 12.38 13.91 6.24
N ARG A 314 11.93 13.39 7.40
CA ARG A 314 12.04 14.06 8.69
C ARG A 314 12.26 13.06 9.82
N VAL A 315 13.30 13.30 10.59
CA VAL A 315 13.65 12.53 11.79
C VAL A 315 13.42 13.41 13.03
N TYR A 316 13.03 12.82 14.15
CA TYR A 316 12.91 13.53 15.43
C TYR A 316 13.96 12.99 16.39
N ASP A 317 14.86 13.88 16.81
CA ASP A 317 15.83 13.61 17.88
C ASP A 317 15.52 14.55 19.05
N ASN A 318 15.33 14.00 20.26
CA ASN A 318 14.96 14.74 21.47
C ASN A 318 13.80 15.75 21.24
N ASN A 319 12.74 15.35 20.54
CA ASN A 319 11.61 16.17 20.10
C ASN A 319 11.96 17.34 19.16
N GLN A 320 13.17 17.43 18.66
CA GLN A 320 13.56 18.39 17.64
C GLN A 320 13.49 17.74 16.25
N ALA A 321 12.81 18.41 15.33
CA ALA A 321 12.70 17.94 13.95
C ALA A 321 14.01 18.17 13.20
N GLN A 322 14.58 17.13 12.61
CA GLN A 322 15.76 17.17 11.76
C GLN A 322 15.41 16.69 10.35
N LYS A 323 16.21 17.10 9.37
CA LYS A 323 16.03 16.69 7.99
C LYS A 323 16.43 15.24 7.81
N GLY A 324 15.59 14.47 7.14
CA GLY A 324 15.95 13.16 6.64
C GLY A 324 16.78 13.27 5.33
N VAL A 325 17.25 12.15 4.86
CA VAL A 325 18.16 12.07 3.70
C VAL A 325 17.53 12.64 2.41
N TYR A 326 16.24 12.42 2.18
CA TYR A 326 15.56 12.95 0.98
C TYR A 326 15.38 14.46 1.02
N ALA A 327 15.14 15.05 2.20
CA ALA A 327 15.10 16.49 2.35
C ALA A 327 16.47 17.12 2.07
N THR A 328 17.55 16.47 2.52
CA THR A 328 18.93 16.91 2.24
C THR A 328 19.22 16.83 0.75
N TRP A 329 18.93 15.71 0.09
CA TRP A 329 19.14 15.58 -1.37
C TRP A 329 18.31 16.58 -2.16
N PHE A 330 17.07 16.83 -1.77
CA PHE A 330 16.24 17.84 -2.42
C PHE A 330 16.91 19.23 -2.40
N GLU A 331 17.38 19.68 -1.24
CA GLU A 331 18.02 20.98 -1.11
C GLU A 331 19.34 21.07 -1.90
N GLU A 332 20.13 20.00 -1.87
CA GLU A 332 21.38 19.94 -2.64
C GLU A 332 21.12 20.01 -4.15
N GLU A 333 20.20 19.20 -4.67
CA GLU A 333 19.89 19.18 -6.10
C GLU A 333 19.17 20.47 -6.54
N PHE A 334 18.28 21.02 -5.73
CA PHE A 334 17.65 22.31 -5.99
C PHE A 334 18.68 23.44 -6.08
N THR A 335 19.62 23.48 -5.12
CA THR A 335 20.68 24.49 -5.10
C THR A 335 21.59 24.38 -6.32
N LYS A 336 21.92 23.16 -6.76
CA LYS A 336 22.72 22.94 -7.98
C LYS A 336 21.99 23.43 -9.24
N LEU A 337 20.67 23.17 -9.34
CA LEU A 337 19.90 23.56 -10.52
C LEU A 337 19.62 25.07 -10.63
N ILE A 338 19.62 25.79 -9.50
CA ILE A 338 19.44 27.25 -9.51
C ILE A 338 20.76 28.00 -9.76
N ASN A 339 21.88 27.45 -9.26
CA ASN A 339 23.18 28.11 -9.35
C ASN A 339 24.02 27.68 -10.58
N GLY A 340 23.56 26.72 -11.34
CA GLY A 340 24.21 26.25 -12.58
C GLY A 340 23.47 26.71 -13.82
#